data_7cdae204b56171ab4fb1d8be28f6115b
#
_entry.id   7cdae204b56171ab4fb1d8be28f6115b
#
_cell.length_a   1.000
_cell.length_b   1.000
_cell.length_c   1.000
_cell.angle_alpha   90.00
_cell.angle_beta   90.00
_cell.angle_gamma   90.00
#
_symmetry.space_group_name_H-M   'P 1'
#
loop_
_entity.id
_entity.type
_entity.pdbx_description
1 polymer ?
#
loop_
_entity_poly.entity_id
_entity_poly.type
_entity_poly.pdbx_seq_one_letter_code
_entity_poly.pdbx_strand_id
1 'polypeptide(L)'
;KESIKITFPSKEVYAVGTTVSRFKYFGKVDKVNDYDYENALLIVVDTPDNRRVDIDNFLSFKNIVKIDHHPKVDTFGKVELIDDTASSASELVLEVINNTKLKMNESIANNLFIGIVSDTNRFLFSTSDKTFKLVSELIHKNKLDIEKLYRQVYIKPLSEVRLMGYIASSLKVDKYGFAYIEIEEDVINSFGADISSASNMINDFNNINEVLVWVFVSHDAKNNMYRVNIRSRGPVINEIASKYNGGGHKFASGVRTESH
;
A
#
# COMPACT_ATOMS: atom_id res chain seq x y z
N LYS A 1 11.98 -7.70 -8.39
CA LYS A 1 11.98 -8.64 -9.54
C LYS A 1 12.95 -8.17 -10.63
N GLU A 2 12.69 -7.06 -11.32
CA GLU A 2 13.48 -6.61 -12.48
C GLU A 2 14.96 -6.41 -12.17
N SER A 3 15.32 -5.77 -11.06
CA SER A 3 16.71 -5.54 -10.67
C SER A 3 17.50 -6.85 -10.54
N ILE A 4 16.88 -7.89 -9.98
CA ILE A 4 17.51 -9.22 -9.90
C ILE A 4 17.67 -9.81 -11.30
N LYS A 5 16.64 -9.74 -12.15
CA LYS A 5 16.68 -10.26 -13.53
C LYS A 5 17.78 -9.64 -14.37
N ILE A 6 17.94 -8.30 -14.33
CA ILE A 6 18.98 -7.63 -15.13
C ILE A 6 20.38 -7.80 -14.53
N THR A 7 20.47 -8.11 -13.23
CA THR A 7 21.75 -8.37 -12.56
C THR A 7 22.21 -9.82 -12.77
N PHE A 8 21.27 -10.75 -12.71
CA PHE A 8 21.50 -12.18 -12.80
C PHE A 8 20.59 -12.81 -13.87
N PRO A 9 20.91 -12.66 -15.18
CA PRO A 9 20.03 -13.07 -16.25
C PRO A 9 19.70 -14.57 -16.30
N SER A 10 20.54 -15.40 -15.70
CA SER A 10 20.32 -16.86 -15.60
C SER A 10 19.37 -17.26 -14.47
N LYS A 11 18.97 -16.32 -13.60
CA LYS A 11 18.03 -16.61 -12.52
C LYS A 11 16.58 -16.45 -12.99
N GLU A 12 15.76 -17.42 -12.68
CA GLU A 12 14.31 -17.28 -12.77
C GLU A 12 13.81 -16.44 -11.61
N VAL A 13 13.03 -15.39 -11.89
CA VAL A 13 12.54 -14.47 -10.86
C VAL A 13 11.07 -14.17 -11.13
N TYR A 14 10.23 -14.50 -10.19
CA TYR A 14 8.79 -14.29 -10.23
C TYR A 14 8.38 -13.21 -9.23
N ALA A 15 7.32 -12.49 -9.53
CA ALA A 15 6.60 -11.64 -8.58
C ALA A 15 5.22 -12.24 -8.41
N VAL A 16 4.91 -12.70 -7.23
CA VAL A 16 3.66 -13.37 -6.90
C VAL A 16 2.93 -12.61 -5.81
N GLY A 17 1.64 -12.82 -5.70
CA GLY A 17 0.78 -12.15 -4.73
C GLY A 17 -0.48 -11.58 -5.37
N THR A 18 -1.21 -10.78 -4.61
CA THR A 18 -2.47 -10.17 -5.03
C THR A 18 -2.25 -8.74 -5.53
N THR A 19 -2.82 -8.41 -6.69
CA THR A 19 -2.78 -7.05 -7.21
C THR A 19 -4.14 -6.38 -7.06
N VAL A 20 -4.13 -5.11 -6.65
CA VAL A 20 -5.32 -4.27 -6.62
C VAL A 20 -5.43 -3.43 -7.91
N SER A 21 -6.66 -3.10 -8.31
CA SER A 21 -6.94 -2.35 -9.55
C SER A 21 -6.17 -1.03 -9.66
N ARG A 22 -5.96 -0.37 -8.54
CA ARG A 22 -5.21 0.90 -8.42
C ARG A 22 -3.78 0.81 -8.94
N PHE A 23 -3.15 -0.37 -8.88
CA PHE A 23 -1.75 -0.58 -9.24
C PHE A 23 -1.55 -1.36 -10.55
N LYS A 24 -2.58 -1.42 -11.41
CA LYS A 24 -2.50 -2.11 -12.71
C LYS A 24 -1.34 -1.65 -13.60
N TYR A 25 -0.87 -0.42 -13.44
CA TYR A 25 0.24 0.14 -14.22
C TYR A 25 1.60 -0.50 -13.89
N PHE A 26 1.77 -1.13 -12.73
CA PHE A 26 2.98 -1.90 -12.42
C PHE A 26 3.08 -3.23 -13.18
N GLY A 27 2.02 -3.63 -13.90
CA GLY A 27 1.93 -4.89 -14.59
C GLY A 27 1.21 -5.97 -13.78
N LYS A 28 1.25 -7.18 -14.32
CA LYS A 28 0.61 -8.33 -13.68
C LYS A 28 1.64 -9.10 -12.84
N VAL A 29 1.18 -9.68 -11.75
CA VAL A 29 1.94 -10.70 -11.02
C VAL A 29 2.04 -11.97 -11.84
N ASP A 30 3.12 -12.72 -11.63
CA ASP A 30 3.33 -13.99 -12.30
C ASP A 30 2.43 -15.06 -11.64
N LYS A 31 2.03 -16.04 -12.45
CA LYS A 31 1.36 -17.23 -11.95
C LYS A 31 2.41 -18.34 -11.81
N VAL A 32 2.57 -18.85 -10.60
CA VAL A 32 3.43 -19.98 -10.29
C VAL A 32 2.55 -21.06 -9.69
N ASN A 33 2.48 -22.21 -10.34
CA ASN A 33 1.61 -23.30 -9.92
C ASN A 33 2.31 -24.25 -8.93
N ASP A 34 3.64 -24.30 -8.98
CA ASP A 34 4.45 -25.16 -8.13
C ASP A 34 5.72 -24.40 -7.69
N TYR A 35 6.03 -24.45 -6.41
CA TYR A 35 7.17 -23.76 -5.83
C TYR A 35 8.28 -24.73 -5.46
N ASP A 36 9.52 -24.40 -5.87
CA ASP A 36 10.72 -25.09 -5.37
C ASP A 36 11.06 -24.59 -3.96
N TYR A 37 10.38 -25.13 -2.95
CA TYR A 37 10.56 -24.73 -1.55
C TYR A 37 11.99 -24.93 -1.03
N GLU A 38 12.73 -25.89 -1.58
CA GLU A 38 14.09 -26.21 -1.16
C GLU A 38 15.16 -25.26 -1.71
N ASN A 39 15.07 -24.93 -3.02
CA ASN A 39 16.14 -24.22 -3.70
C ASN A 39 15.80 -22.76 -4.00
N ALA A 40 14.52 -22.38 -4.00
CA ALA A 40 14.13 -21.01 -4.22
C ALA A 40 14.39 -20.12 -3.00
N LEU A 41 14.72 -18.86 -3.26
CA LEU A 41 14.74 -17.78 -2.28
C LEU A 41 13.40 -17.05 -2.35
N LEU A 42 12.62 -17.11 -1.29
CA LEU A 42 11.43 -16.26 -1.13
C LEU A 42 11.85 -14.91 -0.54
N ILE A 43 11.49 -13.83 -1.22
CA ILE A 43 11.67 -12.46 -0.71
C ILE A 43 10.27 -11.88 -0.45
N VAL A 44 9.92 -11.74 0.82
CA VAL A 44 8.67 -11.13 1.28
C VAL A 44 8.91 -9.64 1.49
N VAL A 45 8.07 -8.80 0.89
CA VAL A 45 8.19 -7.35 0.99
C VAL A 45 6.90 -6.73 1.50
N ASP A 46 7.02 -5.68 2.33
CA ASP A 46 5.90 -4.86 2.80
C ASP A 46 4.81 -5.67 3.53
N THR A 47 5.24 -6.56 4.40
CA THR A 47 4.34 -7.50 5.10
C THR A 47 4.66 -7.54 6.60
N PRO A 48 3.82 -6.95 7.47
CA PRO A 48 4.11 -6.85 8.90
C PRO A 48 4.09 -8.19 9.64
N ASP A 49 3.21 -9.10 9.24
CA ASP A 49 3.02 -10.39 9.90
C ASP A 49 2.78 -11.54 8.91
N ASN A 50 2.96 -12.76 9.38
CA ASN A 50 2.88 -13.99 8.59
C ASN A 50 1.50 -14.24 7.97
N ARG A 51 0.41 -13.74 8.59
CA ARG A 51 -0.97 -13.94 8.10
C ARG A 51 -1.28 -13.13 6.84
N ARG A 52 -0.43 -12.15 6.52
CA ARG A 52 -0.60 -11.25 5.37
C ARG A 52 0.29 -11.62 4.18
N VAL A 53 1.02 -12.71 4.29
CA VAL A 53 1.81 -13.22 3.15
C VAL A 53 0.86 -13.87 2.14
N ASP A 54 0.86 -13.37 0.92
CA ASP A 54 -0.06 -13.78 -0.17
C ASP A 54 0.25 -15.17 -0.77
N ILE A 55 1.11 -15.96 -0.16
CA ILE A 55 1.47 -17.31 -0.59
C ILE A 55 1.09 -18.30 0.51
N ASP A 56 0.23 -19.25 0.18
CA ASP A 56 -0.08 -20.37 1.06
C ASP A 56 1.19 -21.20 1.33
N ASN A 57 1.33 -21.69 2.55
CA ASN A 57 2.46 -22.52 2.96
C ASN A 57 3.86 -21.88 2.74
N PHE A 58 3.94 -20.55 2.72
CA PHE A 58 5.20 -19.84 2.47
C PHE A 58 6.32 -20.23 3.45
N LEU A 59 5.99 -20.65 4.68
CA LEU A 59 6.95 -21.13 5.67
C LEU A 59 7.64 -22.44 5.27
N SER A 60 7.16 -23.13 4.24
CA SER A 60 7.83 -24.30 3.67
C SER A 60 9.08 -23.94 2.86
N PHE A 61 9.25 -22.65 2.46
CA PHE A 61 10.50 -22.22 1.82
C PHE A 61 11.68 -22.31 2.78
N LYS A 62 12.74 -22.97 2.35
CA LYS A 62 13.96 -23.12 3.14
C LYS A 62 14.70 -21.79 3.35
N ASN A 63 14.59 -20.89 2.41
CA ASN A 63 15.27 -19.60 2.44
C ASN A 63 14.27 -18.46 2.26
N ILE A 64 14.05 -17.69 3.31
CA ILE A 64 13.14 -16.55 3.34
C ILE A 64 13.92 -15.31 3.74
N VAL A 65 13.74 -14.23 2.99
CA VAL A 65 14.18 -12.87 3.33
C VAL A 65 12.96 -12.00 3.50
N LYS A 66 12.91 -11.21 4.56
CA LYS A 66 11.85 -10.21 4.80
C LYS A 66 12.43 -8.81 4.68
N ILE A 67 11.74 -7.92 3.94
CA ILE A 67 12.06 -6.49 3.84
C ILE A 67 10.78 -5.72 4.15
N ASP A 68 10.74 -5.00 5.26
CA ASP A 68 9.52 -4.38 5.75
C ASP A 68 9.78 -3.09 6.53
N HIS A 69 8.87 -2.12 6.42
CA HIS A 69 8.93 -0.85 7.13
C HIS A 69 7.86 -0.71 8.22
N HIS A 70 7.11 -1.77 8.49
CA HIS A 70 6.17 -1.79 9.59
C HIS A 70 6.86 -2.09 10.93
N PRO A 71 6.28 -1.68 12.08
CA PRO A 71 6.73 -2.16 13.37
C PRO A 71 6.77 -3.68 13.40
N LYS A 72 7.85 -4.22 13.95
CA LYS A 72 8.07 -5.68 13.98
C LYS A 72 7.01 -6.37 14.83
N VAL A 73 6.24 -7.26 14.23
CA VAL A 73 5.20 -8.08 14.90
C VAL A 73 5.70 -9.50 15.12
N ASP A 74 6.29 -10.11 14.09
CA ASP A 74 6.78 -11.49 14.14
C ASP A 74 8.10 -11.67 13.39
N THR A 75 8.68 -12.86 13.50
CA THR A 75 9.93 -13.24 12.83
C THR A 75 9.70 -14.54 12.06
N PHE A 76 9.88 -14.48 10.74
CA PHE A 76 9.78 -15.66 9.87
C PHE A 76 10.86 -15.72 8.78
N GLY A 77 11.61 -14.66 8.57
CA GLY A 77 12.72 -14.63 7.64
C GLY A 77 14.03 -15.11 8.26
N LYS A 78 14.86 -15.84 7.53
CA LYS A 78 16.26 -16.10 7.94
C LYS A 78 17.08 -14.83 7.99
N VAL A 79 16.79 -13.90 7.10
CA VAL A 79 17.35 -12.54 7.07
C VAL A 79 16.17 -11.59 7.02
N GLU A 80 16.18 -10.60 7.92
CA GLU A 80 15.14 -9.59 8.00
C GLU A 80 15.77 -8.20 7.98
N LEU A 81 15.36 -7.38 7.03
CA LEU A 81 15.61 -5.95 6.99
C LEU A 81 14.33 -5.24 7.36
N ILE A 82 14.22 -4.85 8.64
CA ILE A 82 13.05 -4.17 9.19
C ILE A 82 13.51 -2.83 9.74
N ASP A 83 12.90 -1.75 9.23
CA ASP A 83 13.14 -0.38 9.71
C ASP A 83 11.83 0.40 9.67
N ASP A 84 11.20 0.55 10.84
CA ASP A 84 9.93 1.25 11.01
C ASP A 84 10.06 2.78 10.97
N THR A 85 11.28 3.28 10.80
CA THR A 85 11.56 4.70 10.54
C THR A 85 11.65 5.01 9.04
N ALA A 86 11.77 3.99 8.19
CA ALA A 86 11.76 4.15 6.74
C ALA A 86 10.35 4.55 6.25
N SER A 87 10.31 5.38 5.22
CA SER A 87 9.05 5.89 4.68
C SER A 87 8.18 4.84 3.99
N SER A 88 8.80 3.78 3.50
CA SER A 88 8.16 2.70 2.75
C SER A 88 9.09 1.50 2.56
N ALA A 89 8.54 0.33 2.27
CA ALA A 89 9.32 -0.82 1.84
C ALA A 89 10.10 -0.53 0.54
N SER A 90 9.60 0.36 -0.31
CA SER A 90 10.30 0.82 -1.52
C SER A 90 11.57 1.61 -1.22
N GLU A 91 11.59 2.40 -0.14
CA GLU A 91 12.82 3.07 0.34
C GLU A 91 13.88 2.03 0.74
N LEU A 92 13.50 1.03 1.51
CA LEU A 92 14.43 -0.05 1.91
C LEU A 92 14.96 -0.84 0.72
N VAL A 93 14.09 -1.15 -0.25
CA VAL A 93 14.53 -1.81 -1.50
C VAL A 93 15.49 -0.92 -2.30
N LEU A 94 15.27 0.39 -2.35
CA LEU A 94 16.18 1.35 -2.97
C LEU A 94 17.56 1.33 -2.28
N GLU A 95 17.59 1.31 -0.96
CA GLU A 95 18.83 1.19 -0.19
C GLU A 95 19.56 -0.13 -0.47
N VAL A 96 18.81 -1.25 -0.52
CA VAL A 96 19.40 -2.56 -0.88
C VAL A 96 20.01 -2.51 -2.27
N ILE A 97 19.35 -1.92 -3.26
CA ILE A 97 19.92 -1.79 -4.61
C ILE A 97 21.16 -0.90 -4.61
N ASN A 98 21.11 0.25 -3.92
CA ASN A 98 22.22 1.20 -3.87
C ASN A 98 23.47 0.63 -3.15
N ASN A 99 23.29 -0.27 -2.18
CA ASN A 99 24.38 -0.83 -1.37
C ASN A 99 24.81 -2.24 -1.80
N THR A 100 24.31 -2.73 -2.93
CA THR A 100 24.66 -4.05 -3.48
C THR A 100 25.08 -3.93 -4.94
N LYS A 101 25.38 -5.08 -5.56
CA LYS A 101 25.63 -5.14 -7.02
C LYS A 101 24.37 -5.19 -7.88
N LEU A 102 23.20 -5.07 -7.28
CA LEU A 102 21.94 -5.03 -8.01
C LEU A 102 21.89 -3.82 -8.93
N LYS A 103 21.47 -4.05 -10.19
CA LYS A 103 21.42 -3.01 -11.20
C LYS A 103 20.11 -2.25 -11.14
N MET A 104 20.20 -0.96 -11.45
CA MET A 104 19.06 -0.04 -11.63
C MET A 104 18.90 0.27 -13.10
N ASN A 105 17.65 0.46 -13.54
CA ASN A 105 17.30 1.10 -14.81
C ASN A 105 16.13 2.07 -14.57
N GLU A 106 15.72 2.80 -15.60
CA GLU A 106 14.65 3.78 -15.50
C GLU A 106 13.32 3.16 -15.02
N SER A 107 12.93 1.98 -15.50
CA SER A 107 11.70 1.29 -15.09
C SER A 107 11.73 0.96 -13.59
N ILE A 108 12.84 0.43 -13.08
CA ILE A 108 13.03 0.12 -11.66
C ILE A 108 12.96 1.39 -10.83
N ALA A 109 13.64 2.45 -11.27
CA ALA A 109 13.67 3.73 -10.58
C ALA A 109 12.27 4.38 -10.54
N ASN A 110 11.52 4.34 -11.64
CA ASN A 110 10.13 4.80 -11.72
C ASN A 110 9.25 4.06 -10.70
N ASN A 111 9.34 2.74 -10.65
CA ASN A 111 8.54 1.92 -9.73
C ASN A 111 8.86 2.20 -8.27
N LEU A 112 10.14 2.34 -7.91
CA LEU A 112 10.56 2.68 -6.55
C LEU A 112 10.09 4.08 -6.15
N PHE A 113 10.24 5.05 -7.04
CA PHE A 113 9.72 6.41 -6.82
C PHE A 113 8.22 6.41 -6.55
N ILE A 114 7.44 5.73 -7.40
CA ILE A 114 5.98 5.63 -7.22
C ILE A 114 5.63 4.92 -5.92
N GLY A 115 6.36 3.86 -5.54
CA GLY A 115 6.15 3.17 -4.27
C GLY A 115 6.33 4.10 -3.07
N ILE A 116 7.43 4.87 -3.03
CA ILE A 116 7.69 5.85 -1.97
C ILE A 116 6.59 6.93 -1.95
N VAL A 117 6.26 7.51 -3.11
CA VAL A 117 5.23 8.56 -3.23
C VAL A 117 3.85 8.06 -2.79
N SER A 118 3.50 6.82 -3.13
CA SER A 118 2.20 6.24 -2.79
C SER A 118 2.05 5.99 -1.30
N ASP A 119 3.07 5.46 -0.65
CA ASP A 119 3.04 5.10 0.76
C ASP A 119 3.13 6.33 1.67
N THR A 120 3.94 7.30 1.28
CA THR A 120 4.05 8.59 1.98
C THR A 120 2.89 9.55 1.69
N ASN A 121 1.92 9.17 0.87
CA ASN A 121 0.90 10.08 0.35
C ASN A 121 1.52 11.40 -0.17
N ARG A 122 2.44 11.29 -1.12
CA ARG A 122 3.13 12.45 -1.72
C ARG A 122 4.04 13.19 -0.75
N PHE A 123 4.77 12.46 0.07
CA PHE A 123 5.68 12.98 1.10
C PHE A 123 5.00 13.74 2.25
N LEU A 124 3.69 13.49 2.49
CA LEU A 124 2.96 14.07 3.62
C LEU A 124 3.16 13.29 4.93
N PHE A 125 3.44 11.98 4.84
CA PHE A 125 3.57 11.09 6.00
C PHE A 125 4.90 10.36 6.02
N SER A 126 5.37 10.04 7.22
CA SER A 126 6.54 9.15 7.44
C SER A 126 7.77 9.53 6.61
N THR A 127 7.95 10.81 6.29
CA THR A 127 9.03 11.30 5.43
C THR A 127 10.12 11.94 6.27
N SER A 128 11.36 11.55 6.04
CA SER A 128 12.55 12.06 6.70
C SER A 128 13.48 12.79 5.71
N ASP A 129 14.52 13.46 6.23
CA ASP A 129 15.61 14.02 5.43
C ASP A 129 16.34 12.93 4.63
N LYS A 130 16.49 11.72 5.21
CA LYS A 130 17.04 10.54 4.52
C LYS A 130 16.20 10.17 3.30
N THR A 131 14.86 10.13 3.45
CA THR A 131 13.93 9.86 2.35
C THR A 131 14.11 10.87 1.21
N PHE A 132 14.11 12.17 1.53
CA PHE A 132 14.29 13.22 0.52
C PHE A 132 15.65 13.13 -0.20
N LYS A 133 16.73 12.81 0.53
CA LYS A 133 18.05 12.63 -0.05
C LYS A 133 18.07 11.46 -1.03
N LEU A 134 17.55 10.30 -0.62
CA LEU A 134 17.49 9.10 -1.47
C LEU A 134 16.65 9.35 -2.72
N VAL A 135 15.51 9.99 -2.57
CA VAL A 135 14.61 10.33 -3.69
C VAL A 135 15.26 11.34 -4.63
N SER A 136 15.92 12.37 -4.11
CA SER A 136 16.64 13.35 -4.93
C SER A 136 17.74 12.69 -5.77
N GLU A 137 18.51 11.79 -5.17
CA GLU A 137 19.53 11.02 -5.90
C GLU A 137 18.91 10.10 -6.95
N LEU A 138 17.79 9.41 -6.62
CA LEU A 138 17.08 8.53 -7.52
C LEU A 138 16.61 9.28 -8.77
N ILE A 139 15.98 10.45 -8.57
CA ILE A 139 15.52 11.32 -9.64
C ILE A 139 16.67 11.78 -10.52
N HIS A 140 17.73 12.31 -9.91
CA HIS A 140 18.86 12.88 -10.62
C HIS A 140 19.61 11.84 -11.46
N LYS A 141 19.95 10.70 -10.85
CA LYS A 141 20.73 9.62 -11.51
C LYS A 141 19.98 8.97 -12.66
N ASN A 142 18.65 8.84 -12.54
CA ASN A 142 17.82 8.13 -13.53
C ASN A 142 17.00 9.07 -14.41
N LYS A 143 17.10 10.41 -14.25
CA LYS A 143 16.42 11.44 -15.04
C LYS A 143 14.89 11.24 -15.07
N LEU A 144 14.29 10.96 -13.90
CA LEU A 144 12.86 10.65 -13.82
C LEU A 144 11.99 11.83 -14.24
N ASP A 145 11.00 11.57 -15.05
CA ASP A 145 9.91 12.50 -15.38
C ASP A 145 8.84 12.44 -14.27
N ILE A 146 9.04 13.23 -13.24
CA ILE A 146 8.20 13.26 -12.03
C ILE A 146 6.76 13.61 -12.41
N GLU A 147 6.54 14.57 -13.30
CA GLU A 147 5.20 15.00 -13.69
C GLU A 147 4.42 13.86 -14.35
N LYS A 148 5.07 13.12 -15.26
CA LYS A 148 4.48 11.93 -15.89
C LYS A 148 4.15 10.86 -14.86
N LEU A 149 5.04 10.61 -13.89
CA LEU A 149 4.84 9.60 -12.84
C LEU A 149 3.67 9.98 -11.93
N TYR A 150 3.57 11.24 -11.51
CA TYR A 150 2.43 11.73 -10.73
C TYR A 150 1.11 11.62 -11.50
N ARG A 151 1.08 11.99 -12.77
CA ARG A 151 -0.12 11.82 -13.62
C ARG A 151 -0.55 10.35 -13.69
N GLN A 152 0.39 9.45 -13.83
CA GLN A 152 0.10 8.00 -13.89
C GLN A 152 -0.61 7.48 -12.64
N VAL A 153 -0.27 8.01 -11.46
CA VAL A 153 -0.81 7.55 -10.17
C VAL A 153 -2.07 8.28 -9.77
N TYR A 154 -2.15 9.58 -10.05
CA TYR A 154 -3.16 10.47 -9.46
C TYR A 154 -4.21 10.99 -10.42
N ILE A 155 -4.10 10.70 -11.72
CA ILE A 155 -5.20 11.02 -12.64
C ILE A 155 -6.41 10.17 -12.29
N LYS A 156 -7.57 10.83 -12.15
CA LYS A 156 -8.82 10.18 -11.77
C LYS A 156 -9.86 10.34 -12.86
N PRO A 157 -10.70 9.32 -13.10
CA PRO A 157 -11.89 9.48 -13.93
C PRO A 157 -12.86 10.52 -13.32
N LEU A 158 -13.62 11.21 -14.16
CA LEU A 158 -14.63 12.16 -13.68
C LEU A 158 -15.70 11.51 -12.78
N SER A 159 -16.01 10.24 -13.01
CA SER A 159 -16.89 9.42 -12.15
C SER A 159 -16.39 9.39 -10.71
N GLU A 160 -15.10 9.17 -10.50
CA GLU A 160 -14.49 9.18 -9.16
C GLU A 160 -14.50 10.56 -8.52
N VAL A 161 -14.25 11.62 -9.30
CA VAL A 161 -14.32 13.00 -8.80
C VAL A 161 -15.74 13.37 -8.36
N ARG A 162 -16.76 12.91 -9.09
CA ARG A 162 -18.17 13.10 -8.74
C ARG A 162 -18.55 12.32 -7.47
N LEU A 163 -18.11 11.06 -7.36
CA LEU A 163 -18.29 10.26 -6.14
C LEU A 163 -17.63 10.93 -4.93
N MET A 164 -16.43 11.46 -5.09
CA MET A 164 -15.73 12.22 -4.03
C MET A 164 -16.53 13.45 -3.59
N GLY A 165 -17.13 14.18 -4.53
CA GLY A 165 -18.04 15.31 -4.23
C GLY A 165 -19.27 14.87 -3.44
N TYR A 166 -19.89 13.73 -3.79
CA TYR A 166 -20.98 13.15 -3.02
C TYR A 166 -20.55 12.78 -1.60
N ILE A 167 -19.43 12.09 -1.44
CA ILE A 167 -18.89 11.72 -0.13
C ILE A 167 -18.66 12.97 0.72
N ALA A 168 -18.02 14.02 0.15
CA ALA A 168 -17.76 15.26 0.86
C ALA A 168 -19.04 15.95 1.35
N SER A 169 -20.09 15.98 0.52
CA SER A 169 -21.38 16.61 0.86
C SER A 169 -22.23 15.78 1.84
N SER A 170 -22.01 14.48 1.92
CA SER A 170 -22.80 13.56 2.75
C SER A 170 -22.07 13.15 4.03
N LEU A 171 -20.81 13.57 4.20
CA LEU A 171 -19.98 13.24 5.37
C LEU A 171 -20.62 13.83 6.64
N LYS A 172 -20.94 12.98 7.59
CA LYS A 172 -21.46 13.41 8.90
C LYS A 172 -20.28 13.71 9.82
N VAL A 173 -20.27 14.90 10.41
CA VAL A 173 -19.19 15.35 11.31
C VAL A 173 -19.81 15.75 12.64
N ASP A 174 -19.27 15.23 13.73
CA ASP A 174 -19.69 15.61 15.08
C ASP A 174 -18.86 16.77 15.65
N LYS A 175 -19.27 17.26 16.81
CA LYS A 175 -18.61 18.39 17.49
C LYS A 175 -17.22 18.07 18.05
N TYR A 176 -16.82 16.81 18.07
CA TYR A 176 -15.52 16.35 18.55
C TYR A 176 -14.53 16.04 17.42
N GLY A 177 -14.96 16.22 16.18
CA GLY A 177 -14.13 15.95 15.01
C GLY A 177 -14.14 14.48 14.55
N PHE A 178 -15.15 13.72 14.96
CA PHE A 178 -15.40 12.40 14.41
C PHE A 178 -16.31 12.52 13.18
N ALA A 179 -15.85 11.98 12.05
CA ALA A 179 -16.60 12.00 10.81
C ALA A 179 -16.85 10.57 10.31
N TYR A 180 -18.03 10.35 9.73
CA TYR A 180 -18.32 9.05 9.12
C TYR A 180 -19.29 9.17 7.94
N ILE A 181 -19.21 8.20 7.06
CA ILE A 181 -20.16 7.98 5.97
C ILE A 181 -20.31 6.49 5.70
N GLU A 182 -21.56 6.09 5.46
CA GLU A 182 -21.92 4.79 4.92
C GLU A 182 -22.20 4.95 3.43
N ILE A 183 -21.58 4.13 2.60
CA ILE A 183 -21.62 4.25 1.15
C ILE A 183 -22.09 2.91 0.58
N GLU A 184 -23.37 2.88 0.18
CA GLU A 184 -23.95 1.71 -0.45
C GLU A 184 -23.39 1.49 -1.86
N GLU A 185 -23.33 0.23 -2.27
CA GLU A 185 -22.82 -0.16 -3.58
C GLU A 185 -23.59 0.50 -4.72
N ASP A 186 -24.93 0.63 -4.58
CA ASP A 186 -25.79 1.28 -5.56
C ASP A 186 -25.42 2.75 -5.78
N VAL A 187 -25.00 3.44 -4.73
CA VAL A 187 -24.52 4.83 -4.82
C VAL A 187 -23.24 4.88 -5.64
N ILE A 188 -22.27 4.01 -5.35
CA ILE A 188 -21.01 3.96 -6.09
C ILE A 188 -21.28 3.68 -7.58
N ASN A 189 -22.13 2.70 -7.86
CA ASN A 189 -22.53 2.30 -9.22
C ASN A 189 -23.24 3.43 -9.96
N SER A 190 -24.06 4.24 -9.28
CA SER A 190 -24.77 5.38 -9.88
C SER A 190 -23.84 6.46 -10.45
N PHE A 191 -22.61 6.56 -9.90
CA PHE A 191 -21.56 7.43 -10.42
C PHE A 191 -20.72 6.75 -11.52
N GLY A 192 -20.91 5.46 -11.79
CA GLY A 192 -20.07 4.68 -12.70
C GLY A 192 -18.64 4.50 -12.18
N ALA A 193 -18.47 4.47 -10.86
CA ALA A 193 -17.19 4.25 -10.19
C ALA A 193 -17.04 2.77 -9.81
N ASP A 194 -15.78 2.33 -9.60
CA ASP A 194 -15.49 0.99 -9.09
C ASP A 194 -15.80 0.93 -7.59
N ILE A 195 -16.28 -0.22 -7.11
CA ILE A 195 -16.63 -0.44 -5.68
C ILE A 195 -15.45 -0.10 -4.75
N SER A 196 -14.23 -0.35 -5.18
CA SER A 196 -13.03 -0.01 -4.42
C SER A 196 -12.72 1.49 -4.37
N SER A 197 -13.34 2.30 -5.23
CA SER A 197 -13.04 3.74 -5.35
C SER A 197 -13.32 4.49 -4.06
N ALA A 198 -14.43 4.20 -3.38
CA ALA A 198 -14.77 4.83 -2.10
C ALA A 198 -13.68 4.61 -1.04
N SER A 199 -13.22 3.36 -0.88
CA SER A 199 -12.12 3.02 0.04
C SER A 199 -10.81 3.68 -0.34
N ASN A 200 -10.52 3.83 -1.63
CA ASN A 200 -9.30 4.46 -2.13
C ASN A 200 -9.28 5.99 -1.90
N MET A 201 -10.46 6.62 -1.85
CA MET A 201 -10.60 8.07 -1.65
C MET A 201 -10.45 8.53 -0.21
N ILE A 202 -10.43 7.65 0.77
CA ILE A 202 -10.43 8.04 2.19
C ILE A 202 -9.28 8.98 2.55
N ASN A 203 -8.12 8.84 1.90
CA ASN A 203 -6.96 9.69 2.14
C ASN A 203 -7.13 11.11 1.55
N ASP A 204 -8.06 11.33 0.62
CA ASP A 204 -8.33 12.66 0.07
C ASP A 204 -9.00 13.59 1.11
N PHE A 205 -9.57 13.02 2.18
CA PHE A 205 -10.24 13.72 3.27
C PHE A 205 -9.33 14.07 4.45
N ASN A 206 -8.04 13.85 4.31
CA ASN A 206 -7.04 14.05 5.37
C ASN A 206 -6.88 15.51 5.81
N ASN A 207 -7.25 16.47 4.99
CA ASN A 207 -7.01 17.91 5.23
C ASN A 207 -8.28 18.71 5.57
N ILE A 208 -9.31 18.07 6.12
CA ILE A 208 -10.53 18.75 6.57
C ILE A 208 -10.27 19.26 8.00
N ASN A 209 -10.40 20.58 8.20
CA ASN A 209 -10.06 21.26 9.46
C ASN A 209 -10.84 20.71 10.66
N GLU A 210 -12.14 20.47 10.47
CA GLU A 210 -13.07 20.03 11.51
C GLU A 210 -12.96 18.56 11.86
N VAL A 211 -12.15 17.76 11.11
CA VAL A 211 -12.11 16.30 11.22
C VAL A 211 -10.78 15.83 11.82
N LEU A 212 -10.84 15.05 12.89
CA LEU A 212 -9.70 14.39 13.53
C LEU A 212 -9.64 12.90 13.22
N VAL A 213 -10.81 12.24 13.23
CA VAL A 213 -10.96 10.82 12.89
C VAL A 213 -12.06 10.69 11.87
N TRP A 214 -11.84 9.95 10.78
CA TRP A 214 -12.89 9.70 9.80
C TRP A 214 -12.96 8.24 9.39
N VAL A 215 -14.21 7.81 9.15
CA VAL A 215 -14.57 6.42 8.88
C VAL A 215 -15.42 6.35 7.62
N PHE A 216 -14.96 5.52 6.69
CA PHE A 216 -15.76 5.15 5.52
C PHE A 216 -16.20 3.71 5.66
N VAL A 217 -17.50 3.48 5.68
CA VAL A 217 -18.10 2.17 5.66
C VAL A 217 -18.63 1.92 4.25
N SER A 218 -18.16 0.91 3.57
CA SER A 218 -18.66 0.51 2.25
C SER A 218 -19.13 -0.93 2.27
N HIS A 219 -20.33 -1.15 1.69
CA HIS A 219 -20.89 -2.48 1.56
C HIS A 219 -20.35 -3.16 0.30
N ASP A 220 -19.86 -4.37 0.44
CA ASP A 220 -19.47 -5.29 -0.62
C ASP A 220 -20.54 -6.36 -0.74
N ALA A 221 -21.59 -6.07 -1.50
CA ALA A 221 -22.76 -6.95 -1.64
C ALA A 221 -22.40 -8.34 -2.18
N LYS A 222 -21.40 -8.44 -3.03
CA LYS A 222 -20.94 -9.72 -3.59
C LYS A 222 -20.44 -10.70 -2.53
N ASN A 223 -19.76 -10.18 -1.51
CA ASN A 223 -19.20 -10.97 -0.43
C ASN A 223 -20.02 -10.87 0.87
N ASN A 224 -21.13 -10.13 0.86
CA ASN A 224 -21.94 -9.81 2.04
C ASN A 224 -21.08 -9.30 3.22
N MET A 225 -20.18 -8.35 2.93
CA MET A 225 -19.20 -7.85 3.88
C MET A 225 -19.20 -6.33 3.89
N TYR A 226 -19.00 -5.75 5.06
CA TYR A 226 -18.71 -4.32 5.20
C TYR A 226 -17.21 -4.10 5.31
N ARG A 227 -16.72 -3.12 4.56
CA ARG A 227 -15.33 -2.63 4.66
C ARG A 227 -15.35 -1.32 5.42
N VAL A 228 -14.74 -1.32 6.59
CA VAL A 228 -14.60 -0.14 7.44
C VAL A 228 -13.18 0.36 7.32
N ASN A 229 -12.99 1.52 6.73
CA ASN A 229 -11.70 2.17 6.62
C ASN A 229 -11.66 3.32 7.63
N ILE A 230 -10.61 3.40 8.43
CA ILE A 230 -10.47 4.38 9.50
C ILE A 230 -9.18 5.16 9.29
N ARG A 231 -9.25 6.48 9.42
CA ARG A 231 -8.09 7.37 9.41
C ARG A 231 -8.14 8.31 10.60
N SER A 232 -6.97 8.79 11.00
CA SER A 232 -6.84 9.71 12.13
C SER A 232 -5.69 10.69 11.92
N ARG A 233 -5.84 11.91 12.46
CA ARG A 233 -4.78 12.92 12.57
C ARG A 233 -4.31 13.14 14.01
N GLY A 234 -4.64 12.24 14.93
CA GLY A 234 -4.24 12.37 16.33
C GLY A 234 -4.49 11.11 17.14
N PRO A 235 -5.74 10.72 17.38
CA PRO A 235 -6.05 9.51 18.15
C PRO A 235 -5.48 8.25 17.50
N VAL A 236 -4.94 7.34 18.33
CA VAL A 236 -4.47 6.01 17.89
C VAL A 236 -5.68 5.13 17.62
N ILE A 237 -5.79 4.58 16.42
CA ILE A 237 -6.97 3.84 15.96
C ILE A 237 -6.73 2.36 15.67
N ASN A 238 -5.49 1.91 15.52
CA ASN A 238 -5.19 0.51 15.23
C ASN A 238 -5.59 -0.44 16.35
N GLU A 239 -5.53 0.00 17.61
CA GLU A 239 -5.97 -0.78 18.77
C GLU A 239 -7.49 -1.01 18.75
N ILE A 240 -8.26 -0.02 18.30
CA ILE A 240 -9.70 -0.16 18.11
C ILE A 240 -9.99 -1.14 16.96
N ALA A 241 -9.33 -0.97 15.82
CA ALA A 241 -9.49 -1.88 14.69
C ALA A 241 -9.18 -3.34 15.09
N SER A 242 -8.16 -3.57 15.88
CA SER A 242 -7.75 -4.90 16.35
C SER A 242 -8.82 -5.60 17.20
N LYS A 243 -9.64 -4.84 17.97
CA LYS A 243 -10.76 -5.40 18.73
C LYS A 243 -11.86 -5.99 17.85
N TYR A 244 -11.92 -5.57 16.59
CA TYR A 244 -12.87 -6.05 15.58
C TYR A 244 -12.18 -6.92 14.51
N ASN A 245 -11.10 -7.61 14.84
CA ASN A 245 -10.32 -8.45 13.94
C ASN A 245 -9.75 -7.70 12.72
N GLY A 246 -9.61 -6.39 12.85
CA GLY A 246 -8.94 -5.52 11.88
C GLY A 246 -7.49 -5.25 12.23
N GLY A 247 -6.91 -4.24 11.59
CA GLY A 247 -5.54 -3.81 11.88
C GLY A 247 -5.07 -2.71 10.95
N GLY A 248 -3.79 -2.37 11.08
CA GLY A 248 -3.14 -1.33 10.30
C GLY A 248 -2.15 -0.53 11.14
N HIS A 249 -1.80 0.65 10.64
CA HIS A 249 -0.94 1.61 11.33
C HIS A 249 -1.71 2.41 12.39
N LYS A 250 -0.99 3.09 13.28
CA LYS A 250 -1.57 3.93 14.35
C LYS A 250 -2.67 4.89 13.87
N PHE A 251 -2.54 5.44 12.66
CA PHE A 251 -3.42 6.46 12.10
C PHE A 251 -4.14 6.04 10.81
N ALA A 252 -3.94 4.80 10.36
CA ALA A 252 -4.55 4.25 9.15
C ALA A 252 -4.85 2.77 9.35
N SER A 253 -6.11 2.44 9.62
CA SER A 253 -6.54 1.08 9.93
C SER A 253 -7.79 0.70 9.16
N GLY A 254 -8.09 -0.59 9.12
CA GLY A 254 -9.29 -1.10 8.49
C GLY A 254 -9.81 -2.37 9.15
N VAL A 255 -11.10 -2.61 8.96
CA VAL A 255 -11.83 -3.79 9.45
C VAL A 255 -12.66 -4.36 8.31
N ARG A 256 -12.88 -5.65 8.29
CA ARG A 256 -13.90 -6.32 7.49
C ARG A 256 -14.83 -7.07 8.42
N THR A 257 -16.13 -6.90 8.25
CA THR A 257 -17.14 -7.51 9.11
C THR A 257 -18.37 -7.88 8.30
N GLU A 258 -19.12 -8.90 8.74
CA GLU A 258 -20.38 -9.33 8.15
C GLU A 258 -21.57 -8.45 8.61
N SER A 259 -21.38 -7.64 9.67
CA SER A 259 -22.37 -6.68 10.17
C SER A 259 -21.69 -5.37 10.56
N HIS A 260 -22.42 -4.27 10.51
CA HIS A 260 -21.96 -2.95 10.92
C HIS A 260 -22.51 -2.54 12.28
#